data_2c4756d36148f44ebacfdc0a5555dfc7
#
_entry.id   2c4756d36148f44ebacfdc0a5555dfc7
#
_cell.length_a   1.000
_cell.length_b   1.000
_cell.length_c   1.000
_cell.angle_alpha   90.00
_cell.angle_beta   90.00
_cell.angle_gamma   90.00
#
_symmetry.space_group_name_H-M   'P 1'
#
loop_
_entity.id
_entity.type
_entity.pdbx_description
1 polymer ?
#
loop_
_entity_poly.entity_id
_entity_poly.type
_entity_poly.pdbx_seq_one_letter_code
_entity_poly.pdbx_strand_id
1 'polypeptide(L)'
;MVINVGALKSGDLRTVERDIEAVVEPCRQCEVISKVIIEAALLNDEEKITACTLSKAAGADFVKTSTGFGPGGATAADVALMRRVVGAEMGVKAAGGVRDLEGLKAMVAAGATRVGASAGVKIVQQSKGEKPTASGPSGY
;
A
#
# COMPACT_ATOMS: atom_id res chain seq x y z
N MET A 1 9.65 2.10 2.93
CA MET A 1 9.94 3.50 2.53
C MET A 1 8.72 4.16 1.88
N VAL A 2 8.73 5.48 1.70
CA VAL A 2 7.80 6.23 0.83
C VAL A 2 8.60 6.72 -0.37
N ILE A 3 8.02 6.70 -1.57
CA ILE A 3 8.68 7.24 -2.77
C ILE A 3 8.88 8.76 -2.66
N ASN A 4 9.83 9.30 -3.42
CA ASN A 4 9.95 10.73 -3.61
C ASN A 4 8.84 11.22 -4.56
N VAL A 5 7.68 11.60 -3.97
CA VAL A 5 6.50 12.05 -4.72
C VAL A 5 6.80 13.32 -5.54
N GLY A 6 7.63 14.22 -5.02
CA GLY A 6 8.03 15.43 -5.75
C GLY A 6 8.82 15.12 -7.02
N ALA A 7 9.80 14.23 -6.93
CA ALA A 7 10.57 13.77 -8.08
C ALA A 7 9.69 13.07 -9.12
N LEU A 8 8.77 12.19 -8.67
CA LEU A 8 7.82 11.52 -9.57
C LEU A 8 6.99 12.54 -10.34
N LYS A 9 6.41 13.53 -9.65
CA LYS A 9 5.56 14.57 -10.26
C LYS A 9 6.32 15.51 -11.20
N SER A 10 7.60 15.73 -10.96
CA SER A 10 8.45 16.52 -11.85
C SER A 10 9.04 15.72 -13.03
N GLY A 11 8.74 14.42 -13.09
CA GLY A 11 9.25 13.54 -14.15
C GLY A 11 10.68 13.07 -13.93
N ASP A 12 11.30 13.33 -12.77
CA ASP A 12 12.62 12.80 -12.43
C ASP A 12 12.51 11.34 -11.94
N LEU A 13 12.19 10.46 -12.87
CA LEU A 13 12.00 9.04 -12.62
C LEU A 13 13.28 8.35 -12.15
N ARG A 14 14.45 8.87 -12.60
CA ARG A 14 15.74 8.33 -12.21
C ARG A 14 16.02 8.50 -10.72
N THR A 15 15.67 9.65 -10.16
CA THR A 15 15.75 9.86 -8.71
C THR A 15 14.82 8.91 -7.94
N VAL A 16 13.57 8.74 -8.42
CA VAL A 16 12.61 7.81 -7.79
C VAL A 16 13.15 6.37 -7.78
N GLU A 17 13.65 5.90 -8.91
CA GLU A 17 14.20 4.55 -9.07
C GLU A 17 15.38 4.31 -8.12
N ARG A 18 16.37 5.21 -8.14
CA ARG A 18 17.56 5.12 -7.27
C ARG A 18 17.22 5.15 -5.78
N ASP A 19 16.25 5.96 -5.36
CA ASP A 19 15.79 5.99 -3.98
C ASP A 19 15.19 4.65 -3.56
N ILE A 20 14.39 4.03 -4.45
CA ILE A 20 13.80 2.72 -4.19
C ILE A 20 14.89 1.66 -4.11
N GLU A 21 15.80 1.60 -5.08
CA GLU A 21 16.91 0.66 -5.11
C GLU A 21 17.80 0.74 -3.86
N ALA A 22 18.09 1.97 -3.40
CA ALA A 22 18.90 2.21 -2.22
C ALA A 22 18.32 1.61 -0.93
N VAL A 23 17.01 1.36 -0.89
CA VAL A 23 16.34 0.69 0.23
C VAL A 23 16.15 -0.80 -0.03
N VAL A 24 15.78 -1.17 -1.26
CA VAL A 24 15.49 -2.57 -1.62
C VAL A 24 16.74 -3.43 -1.59
N GLU A 25 17.87 -2.91 -2.07
CA GLU A 25 19.10 -3.67 -2.13
C GLU A 25 19.62 -4.15 -0.76
N PRO A 26 19.75 -3.29 0.28
CA PRO A 26 20.07 -3.74 1.63
C PRO A 26 19.03 -4.72 2.20
N CYS A 27 17.73 -4.51 1.92
CA CYS A 27 16.70 -5.44 2.37
C CYS A 27 16.93 -6.83 1.79
N ARG A 28 17.26 -6.92 0.49
CA ARG A 28 17.55 -8.18 -0.20
C ARG A 28 18.79 -8.88 0.37
N GLN A 29 19.86 -8.12 0.61
CA GLN A 29 21.09 -8.66 1.20
C GLN A 29 20.88 -9.23 2.61
N CYS A 30 19.95 -8.65 3.38
CA CYS A 30 19.60 -9.09 4.73
C CYS A 30 18.41 -10.07 4.75
N GLU A 31 17.88 -10.47 3.60
CA GLU A 31 16.71 -11.37 3.47
C GLU A 31 15.47 -10.84 4.22
N VAL A 32 15.27 -9.51 4.25
CA VAL A 32 14.13 -8.86 4.88
C VAL A 32 13.20 -8.24 3.84
N ILE A 33 11.89 -8.30 4.11
CA ILE A 33 10.86 -7.81 3.19
C ILE A 33 10.90 -6.28 3.07
N SER A 34 11.00 -5.81 1.84
CA SER A 34 10.90 -4.40 1.48
C SER A 34 9.47 -4.01 1.12
N LYS A 35 9.11 -2.75 1.37
CA LYS A 35 7.78 -2.23 1.07
C LYS A 35 7.83 -0.78 0.62
N VAL A 36 7.35 -0.51 -0.59
CA VAL A 36 7.36 0.81 -1.21
C VAL A 36 5.96 1.43 -1.12
N ILE A 37 5.83 2.54 -0.38
CA ILE A 37 4.58 3.29 -0.25
C ILE A 37 4.55 4.32 -1.38
N ILE A 38 3.55 4.25 -2.24
CA ILE A 38 3.42 5.18 -3.36
C ILE A 38 2.62 6.44 -3.01
N GLU A 39 1.92 6.47 -1.87
CA GLU A 39 1.00 7.53 -1.42
C GLU A 39 -0.04 7.87 -2.49
N ALA A 40 -0.83 6.86 -2.86
CA ALA A 40 -1.74 6.85 -4.00
C ALA A 40 -2.70 8.05 -4.07
N ALA A 41 -3.12 8.60 -2.92
CA ALA A 41 -4.02 9.75 -2.86
C ALA A 41 -3.41 11.05 -3.41
N LEU A 42 -2.09 11.12 -3.59
CA LEU A 42 -1.38 12.25 -4.17
C LEU A 42 -1.12 12.09 -5.67
N LEU A 43 -1.45 10.92 -6.25
CA LEU A 43 -1.06 10.52 -7.58
C LEU A 43 -2.28 10.35 -8.50
N ASN A 44 -2.14 10.73 -9.76
CA ASN A 44 -3.05 10.30 -10.82
C ASN A 44 -2.75 8.85 -11.23
N ASP A 45 -3.56 8.26 -12.10
CA ASP A 45 -3.41 6.84 -12.46
C ASP A 45 -2.11 6.54 -13.22
N GLU A 46 -1.64 7.45 -14.08
CA GLU A 46 -0.38 7.31 -14.80
C GLU A 46 0.82 7.34 -13.83
N GLU A 47 0.79 8.24 -12.85
CA GLU A 47 1.79 8.33 -11.79
C GLU A 47 1.80 7.08 -10.90
N LYS A 48 0.62 6.52 -10.58
CA LYS A 48 0.50 5.25 -9.83
C LYS A 48 1.11 4.08 -10.61
N ILE A 49 0.81 4.00 -11.92
CA ILE A 49 1.38 2.98 -12.81
C ILE A 49 2.91 3.10 -12.81
N THR A 50 3.42 4.31 -13.00
CA THR A 50 4.87 4.58 -13.03
C THR A 50 5.53 4.19 -11.71
N ALA A 51 4.98 4.62 -10.57
CA ALA A 51 5.53 4.30 -9.25
C ALA A 51 5.55 2.78 -8.98
N CYS A 52 4.48 2.06 -9.36
CA CYS A 52 4.41 0.61 -9.23
C CYS A 52 5.41 -0.09 -10.16
N THR A 53 5.59 0.40 -11.39
CA THR A 53 6.55 -0.15 -12.36
C THR A 53 7.98 0.01 -11.86
N LEU A 54 8.36 1.18 -11.37
CA LEU A 54 9.69 1.43 -10.79
C LEU A 54 9.93 0.58 -9.55
N SER A 55 8.92 0.45 -8.67
CA SER A 55 9.01 -0.41 -7.48
C SER A 55 9.25 -1.87 -7.84
N LYS A 56 8.58 -2.36 -8.89
CA LYS A 56 8.75 -3.72 -9.41
C LYS A 56 10.11 -3.90 -10.05
N ALA A 57 10.56 -2.96 -10.87
CA ALA A 57 11.88 -2.99 -11.53
C ALA A 57 13.01 -3.03 -10.49
N ALA A 58 12.91 -2.25 -9.42
CA ALA A 58 13.86 -2.26 -8.30
C ALA A 58 13.83 -3.55 -7.47
N GLY A 59 12.85 -4.44 -7.67
CA GLY A 59 12.74 -5.72 -6.97
C GLY A 59 12.15 -5.64 -5.56
N ALA A 60 11.31 -4.64 -5.29
CA ALA A 60 10.60 -4.56 -4.02
C ALA A 60 9.61 -5.71 -3.86
N ASP A 61 9.43 -6.20 -2.61
CA ASP A 61 8.49 -7.30 -2.32
C ASP A 61 7.04 -6.84 -2.31
N PHE A 62 6.79 -5.59 -1.92
CA PHE A 62 5.46 -5.01 -1.83
C PHE A 62 5.40 -3.57 -2.33
N VAL A 63 4.29 -3.23 -2.98
CA VAL A 63 3.79 -1.85 -3.04
C VAL A 63 2.70 -1.64 -2.01
N LYS A 64 2.61 -0.44 -1.44
CA LYS A 64 1.62 -0.05 -0.45
C LYS A 64 0.94 1.24 -0.86
N THR A 65 -0.38 1.32 -0.68
CA THR A 65 -1.18 2.49 -1.10
C THR A 65 -0.80 3.78 -0.39
N SER A 66 -0.75 3.77 0.93
CA SER A 66 -0.75 5.00 1.74
C SER A 66 0.07 4.87 3.01
N THR A 67 0.63 5.98 3.50
CA THR A 67 1.30 6.05 4.80
C THR A 67 0.32 5.91 5.96
N GLY A 68 -0.88 6.47 5.82
CA GLY A 68 -1.87 6.68 6.88
C GLY A 68 -1.87 8.10 7.44
N PHE A 69 -0.93 8.95 7.01
CA PHE A 69 -0.82 10.37 7.40
C PHE A 69 -1.15 11.34 6.28
N GLY A 70 -1.33 10.83 5.06
CA GLY A 70 -1.69 11.61 3.88
C GLY A 70 -3.20 11.92 3.82
N PRO A 71 -3.63 12.63 2.76
CA PRO A 71 -5.01 13.10 2.62
C PRO A 71 -6.03 12.00 2.34
N GLY A 72 -5.58 10.77 2.04
CA GLY A 72 -6.46 9.65 1.72
C GLY A 72 -5.86 8.29 2.09
N GLY A 73 -6.73 7.26 2.04
CA GLY A 73 -6.38 5.87 2.28
C GLY A 73 -6.51 5.00 1.04
N ALA A 74 -6.53 3.69 1.24
CA ALA A 74 -6.71 2.72 0.17
C ALA A 74 -8.13 2.78 -0.41
N THR A 75 -8.21 2.73 -1.74
CA THR A 75 -9.45 2.47 -2.47
C THR A 75 -9.34 1.14 -3.22
N ALA A 76 -10.48 0.48 -3.46
CA ALA A 76 -10.49 -0.75 -4.24
C ALA A 76 -9.98 -0.51 -5.68
N ALA A 77 -10.26 0.65 -6.24
CA ALA A 77 -9.79 1.05 -7.58
C ALA A 77 -8.26 1.15 -7.63
N ASP A 78 -7.64 1.82 -6.64
CA ASP A 78 -6.17 1.92 -6.55
C ASP A 78 -5.52 0.56 -6.38
N VAL A 79 -6.06 -0.26 -5.47
CA VAL A 79 -5.54 -1.62 -5.24
C VAL A 79 -5.62 -2.48 -6.51
N ALA A 80 -6.75 -2.41 -7.24
CA ALA A 80 -6.91 -3.15 -8.49
C ALA A 80 -5.95 -2.65 -9.58
N LEU A 81 -5.73 -1.34 -9.68
CA LEU A 81 -4.75 -0.75 -10.59
C LEU A 81 -3.33 -1.23 -10.26
N MET A 82 -2.92 -1.10 -8.99
CA MET A 82 -1.61 -1.54 -8.50
C MET A 82 -1.39 -3.02 -8.78
N ARG A 83 -2.40 -3.89 -8.47
CA ARG A 83 -2.34 -5.32 -8.73
C ARG A 83 -2.10 -5.64 -10.21
N ARG A 84 -2.82 -4.96 -11.12
CA ARG A 84 -2.63 -5.16 -12.57
C ARG A 84 -1.21 -4.81 -13.02
N VAL A 85 -0.62 -3.76 -12.47
CA VAL A 85 0.73 -3.31 -12.84
C VAL A 85 1.80 -4.25 -12.30
N VAL A 86 1.73 -4.59 -11.01
CA VAL A 86 2.80 -5.39 -10.39
C VAL A 86 2.71 -6.88 -10.71
N GLY A 87 1.53 -7.36 -11.13
CA GLY A 87 1.32 -8.79 -11.41
C GLY A 87 1.07 -9.62 -10.14
N ALA A 88 1.09 -10.95 -10.25
CA ALA A 88 0.75 -11.87 -9.17
C ALA A 88 1.85 -12.03 -8.11
N GLU A 89 3.10 -11.95 -8.54
CA GLU A 89 4.27 -12.28 -7.70
C GLU A 89 4.57 -11.24 -6.63
N MET A 90 4.38 -9.96 -6.93
CA MET A 90 4.63 -8.87 -6.00
C MET A 90 3.42 -8.64 -5.09
N GLY A 91 3.64 -8.42 -3.79
CA GLY A 91 2.58 -8.13 -2.84
C GLY A 91 1.97 -6.74 -3.02
N VAL A 92 0.66 -6.60 -2.77
CA VAL A 92 -0.02 -5.30 -2.68
C VAL A 92 -0.56 -5.14 -1.26
N LYS A 93 -0.15 -4.06 -0.57
CA LYS A 93 -0.69 -3.72 0.75
C LYS A 93 -1.65 -2.55 0.67
N ALA A 94 -2.91 -2.78 1.01
CA ALA A 94 -3.90 -1.73 1.25
C ALA A 94 -3.75 -1.18 2.67
N ALA A 95 -3.67 0.13 2.84
CA ALA A 95 -3.59 0.77 4.16
C ALA A 95 -4.30 2.13 4.17
N GLY A 96 -4.90 2.46 5.31
CA GLY A 96 -5.71 3.65 5.50
C GLY A 96 -7.16 3.46 5.03
N GLY A 97 -8.12 3.90 5.84
CA GLY A 97 -9.54 3.91 5.49
C GLY A 97 -10.29 2.58 5.64
N VAL A 98 -9.63 1.47 5.93
CA VAL A 98 -10.29 0.17 6.14
C VAL A 98 -10.81 0.07 7.58
N ARG A 99 -12.14 0.10 7.76
CA ARG A 99 -12.79 0.27 9.07
C ARG A 99 -13.63 -0.91 9.53
N ASP A 100 -13.92 -1.86 8.65
CA ASP A 100 -14.79 -3.00 8.89
C ASP A 100 -14.45 -4.19 7.99
N LEU A 101 -15.16 -5.30 8.20
CA LEU A 101 -14.95 -6.53 7.46
C LEU A 101 -15.28 -6.39 5.95
N GLU A 102 -16.31 -5.62 5.62
CA GLU A 102 -16.70 -5.43 4.21
C GLU A 102 -15.63 -4.62 3.46
N GLY A 103 -15.10 -3.56 4.09
CA GLY A 103 -13.97 -2.82 3.53
C GLY A 103 -12.74 -3.70 3.34
N LEU A 104 -12.43 -4.57 4.31
CA LEU A 104 -11.32 -5.54 4.17
C LEU A 104 -11.56 -6.49 3.00
N LYS A 105 -12.76 -7.08 2.88
CA LYS A 105 -13.12 -7.98 1.78
C LYS A 105 -12.99 -7.29 0.42
N ALA A 106 -13.43 -6.02 0.33
CA ALA A 106 -13.30 -5.23 -0.90
C ALA A 106 -11.83 -5.05 -1.31
N MET A 107 -10.92 -4.79 -0.35
CA MET A 107 -9.49 -4.67 -0.65
C MET A 107 -8.90 -6.01 -1.11
N VAL A 108 -9.26 -7.12 -0.44
CA VAL A 108 -8.80 -8.46 -0.84
C VAL A 108 -9.33 -8.83 -2.23
N ALA A 109 -10.61 -8.59 -2.51
CA ALA A 109 -11.21 -8.84 -3.83
C ALA A 109 -10.54 -7.99 -4.94
N ALA A 110 -10.10 -6.77 -4.61
CA ALA A 110 -9.34 -5.92 -5.53
C ALA A 110 -7.88 -6.38 -5.74
N GLY A 111 -7.38 -7.35 -4.96
CA GLY A 111 -6.06 -7.93 -5.12
C GLY A 111 -5.04 -7.57 -4.04
N ALA A 112 -5.47 -6.99 -2.91
CA ALA A 112 -4.58 -6.81 -1.78
C ALA A 112 -4.21 -8.16 -1.14
N THR A 113 -2.91 -8.36 -0.87
CA THR A 113 -2.39 -9.54 -0.14
C THR A 113 -2.08 -9.21 1.31
N ARG A 114 -2.05 -7.94 1.66
CA ARG A 114 -1.99 -7.43 3.05
C ARG A 114 -2.93 -6.24 3.23
N VAL A 115 -3.52 -6.15 4.40
CA VAL A 115 -4.34 -4.99 4.78
C VAL A 115 -3.85 -4.45 6.11
N GLY A 116 -3.63 -3.14 6.17
CA GLY A 116 -3.31 -2.40 7.39
C GLY A 116 -4.54 -1.60 7.84
N ALA A 117 -5.06 -1.90 9.03
CA ALA A 117 -6.23 -1.22 9.59
C ALA A 117 -6.06 -0.98 11.09
N SER A 118 -6.36 0.22 11.56
CA SER A 118 -6.46 0.51 13.01
C SER A 118 -7.64 -0.22 13.66
N ALA A 119 -8.68 -0.55 12.87
CA ALA A 119 -9.85 -1.31 13.29
C ALA A 119 -9.64 -2.84 13.26
N GLY A 120 -8.40 -3.34 13.27
CA GLY A 120 -8.09 -4.76 13.08
C GLY A 120 -8.81 -5.68 14.07
N VAL A 121 -8.88 -5.34 15.36
CA VAL A 121 -9.61 -6.11 16.38
C VAL A 121 -11.09 -6.23 16.03
N LYS A 122 -11.74 -5.11 15.69
CA LYS A 122 -13.14 -5.08 15.27
C LYS A 122 -13.38 -5.96 14.03
N ILE A 123 -12.51 -5.89 13.05
CA ILE A 123 -12.61 -6.66 11.81
C ILE A 123 -12.50 -8.16 12.09
N VAL A 124 -11.58 -8.58 12.97
CA VAL A 124 -11.43 -9.98 13.37
C VAL A 124 -12.68 -10.46 14.14
N GLN A 125 -13.23 -9.67 15.05
CA GLN A 125 -14.47 -10.01 15.74
C GLN A 125 -15.63 -10.18 14.76
N GLN A 126 -15.79 -9.25 13.82
CA GLN A 126 -16.81 -9.34 12.77
C GLN A 126 -16.65 -10.62 11.93
N SER A 127 -15.42 -11.02 11.60
CA SER A 127 -15.16 -12.23 10.82
C SER A 127 -15.53 -13.52 11.55
N LYS A 128 -15.56 -13.49 12.88
CA LYS A 128 -15.99 -14.60 13.75
C LYS A 128 -17.48 -14.57 14.08
N GLY A 129 -18.24 -13.58 13.60
CA GLY A 129 -19.64 -13.37 13.96
C GLY A 129 -19.85 -12.81 15.38
N GLU A 130 -18.80 -12.31 16.02
CA GLU A 130 -18.84 -11.69 17.32
C GLU A 130 -19.32 -10.23 17.23
N LYS A 131 -20.10 -9.75 18.21
CA LYS A 131 -20.41 -8.32 18.30
C LYS A 131 -19.14 -7.54 18.62
N PRO A 132 -18.81 -6.48 17.86
CA PRO A 132 -17.63 -5.68 18.16
C PRO A 132 -17.75 -5.07 19.54
N THR A 133 -16.75 -5.29 20.40
CA THR A 133 -16.61 -4.51 21.62
C THR A 133 -16.36 -3.06 21.26
N ALA A 134 -17.03 -2.11 21.93
CA ALA A 134 -16.84 -0.70 21.70
C ALA A 134 -15.33 -0.37 21.80
N SER A 135 -14.71 -0.01 20.68
CA SER A 135 -13.36 0.52 20.71
C SER A 135 -13.39 1.84 21.45
N GLY A 136 -12.53 1.99 22.46
CA GLY A 136 -12.30 3.27 23.10
C GLY A 136 -11.95 4.35 22.07
N PRO A 137 -11.95 5.64 22.44
CA PRO A 137 -11.75 6.73 21.49
C PRO A 137 -10.48 6.50 20.69
N SER A 138 -10.62 6.45 19.36
CA SER A 138 -9.47 6.41 18.46
C SER A 138 -8.78 7.77 18.53
N GLY A 139 -7.76 7.86 19.37
CA GLY A 139 -6.78 8.92 19.26
C GLY A 139 -5.88 8.59 18.06
N TYR A 140 -6.09 9.28 16.98
CA TYR A 140 -5.16 9.74 15.92
C TYR A 140 -5.98 10.18 14.71
#